data_8537864190b47a92604ec724ba25ab57
#
_entry.id   8537864190b47a92604ec724ba25ab57
#
_cell.length_a   1.000
_cell.length_b   1.000
_cell.length_c   1.000
_cell.angle_alpha   90.00
_cell.angle_beta   90.00
_cell.angle_gamma   90.00
#
_symmetry.space_group_name_H-M   'P 1'
#
loop_
_entity.id
_entity.type
_entity.pdbx_description
1 polymer ?
#
loop_
_entity_poly.entity_id
_entity_poly.type
_entity_poly.pdbx_seq_one_letter_code
_entity_poly.pdbx_strand_id
1 'polypeptide(L)'
;MEKEVILFFYSGKTMKFDFAKFPAKVAELNRLHKLVHDLSDLRWKSGKEEDIVRWEKAVGDWKEFSGFGYPGDKFYLFENEDFLAELSAGGREAQKMAVKFLEFDPYYYRSGYIKAKLLVRLKNIKLSDTEAERLRQVVCNAIVSRQPKSEFKYYARLLKNIGTPEFFQRLQNLAVPEIPYIKSRLECCLQPVYWQ
;
A
#
# COMPACT_ATOMS: atom_id res chain seq x y z
N MET A 1 17.91 -14.48 -1.30
CA MET A 1 16.62 -13.83 -1.57
C MET A 1 16.18 -14.29 -2.96
N GLU A 2 15.15 -15.11 -3.02
CA GLU A 2 14.57 -15.53 -4.29
C GLU A 2 14.04 -14.30 -5.03
N LYS A 3 14.32 -14.24 -6.35
CA LYS A 3 13.76 -13.21 -7.24
C LYS A 3 12.27 -13.48 -7.39
N GLU A 4 11.46 -12.92 -6.51
CA GLU A 4 10.02 -13.09 -6.54
C GLU A 4 9.42 -12.17 -7.61
N VAL A 5 9.36 -12.72 -8.81
CA VAL A 5 8.71 -12.09 -9.96
C VAL A 5 7.34 -12.71 -10.08
N ILE A 6 6.30 -11.89 -9.94
CA ILE A 6 4.92 -12.32 -10.17
C ILE A 6 4.52 -11.90 -11.59
N LEU A 7 4.00 -12.87 -12.36
CA LEU A 7 3.43 -12.63 -13.67
C LEU A 7 1.92 -12.45 -13.52
N PHE A 8 1.42 -11.31 -13.93
CA PHE A 8 0.01 -10.98 -13.91
C PHE A 8 -0.50 -10.76 -15.36
N PHE A 9 -1.61 -11.40 -15.70
CA PHE A 9 -2.22 -11.25 -17.02
C PHE A 9 -3.21 -10.07 -16.98
N TYR A 10 -2.95 -9.03 -17.78
CA TYR A 10 -3.77 -7.83 -17.80
C TYR A 10 -4.05 -7.36 -19.23
N SER A 11 -5.31 -7.17 -19.57
CA SER A 11 -5.73 -6.66 -20.89
C SER A 11 -5.01 -7.34 -22.08
N GLY A 12 -4.92 -8.70 -22.03
CA GLY A 12 -4.25 -9.49 -23.07
C GLY A 12 -2.72 -9.43 -23.05
N LYS A 13 -2.12 -8.80 -22.04
CA LYS A 13 -0.66 -8.71 -21.87
C LYS A 13 -0.22 -9.33 -20.55
N THR A 14 0.90 -10.06 -20.59
CA THR A 14 1.55 -10.53 -19.36
C THR A 14 2.35 -9.37 -18.75
N MET A 15 1.96 -8.92 -17.58
CA MET A 15 2.72 -7.94 -16.80
C MET A 15 3.63 -8.67 -15.82
N LYS A 16 4.88 -8.23 -15.76
CA LYS A 16 5.88 -8.75 -14.84
C LYS A 16 6.15 -7.73 -13.76
N PHE A 17 5.78 -8.05 -12.52
CA PHE A 17 6.07 -7.21 -11.36
C PHE A 17 7.24 -7.79 -10.56
N ASP A 18 8.33 -7.02 -10.47
CA ASP A 18 9.57 -7.41 -9.77
C ASP A 18 9.60 -6.72 -8.41
N PHE A 19 9.16 -7.45 -7.38
CA PHE A 19 9.16 -6.94 -6.01
C PHE A 19 10.55 -6.67 -5.45
N ALA A 20 11.60 -7.31 -5.96
CA ALA A 20 12.96 -7.03 -5.51
C ALA A 20 13.43 -5.60 -5.86
N LYS A 21 12.90 -5.03 -6.95
CA LYS A 21 13.18 -3.65 -7.38
C LYS A 21 12.24 -2.61 -6.78
N PHE A 22 11.16 -3.07 -6.13
CA PHE A 22 10.10 -2.17 -5.66
C PHE A 22 10.58 -1.14 -4.63
N PRO A 23 11.41 -1.48 -3.62
CA PRO A 23 11.91 -0.49 -2.66
C PRO A 23 12.71 0.64 -3.30
N ALA A 24 13.59 0.32 -4.26
CA ALA A 24 14.36 1.34 -4.99
C ALA A 24 13.46 2.25 -5.82
N LYS A 25 12.42 1.69 -6.44
CA LYS A 25 11.43 2.48 -7.18
C LYS A 25 10.62 3.39 -6.25
N VAL A 26 10.22 2.92 -5.06
CA VAL A 26 9.54 3.74 -4.05
C VAL A 26 10.43 4.89 -3.58
N ALA A 27 11.72 4.64 -3.33
CA ALA A 27 12.67 5.68 -2.94
C ALA A 27 12.80 6.76 -4.03
N GLU A 28 12.93 6.37 -5.29
CA GLU A 28 13.01 7.30 -6.42
C GLU A 28 11.69 8.08 -6.62
N LEU A 29 10.54 7.42 -6.48
CA LEU A 29 9.24 8.09 -6.54
C LEU A 29 9.11 9.18 -5.47
N ASN A 30 9.53 8.88 -4.24
CA ASN A 30 9.51 9.84 -3.14
C ASN A 30 10.49 11.00 -3.37
N ARG A 31 11.68 10.72 -3.95
CA ARG A 31 12.65 11.74 -4.32
C ARG A 31 12.08 12.71 -5.36
N LEU A 32 11.46 12.19 -6.42
CA LEU A 32 10.84 13.01 -7.46
C LEU A 32 9.64 13.81 -6.91
N HIS A 33 8.81 13.20 -6.08
CA HIS A 33 7.68 13.88 -5.44
C HIS A 33 8.15 15.03 -4.55
N LYS A 34 9.20 14.81 -3.75
CA LYS A 34 9.81 15.87 -2.94
C LYS A 34 10.35 17.01 -3.81
N LEU A 35 11.03 16.71 -4.91
CA LEU A 35 11.54 17.72 -5.84
C LEU A 35 10.41 18.59 -6.41
N VAL A 36 9.27 17.99 -6.78
CA VAL A 36 8.09 18.72 -7.24
C VAL A 36 7.61 19.72 -6.17
N HIS A 37 7.56 19.30 -4.91
CA HIS A 37 7.15 20.19 -3.81
C HIS A 37 8.16 21.32 -3.56
N ASP A 38 9.45 20.99 -3.48
CA ASP A 38 10.51 21.98 -3.24
C ASP A 38 10.52 23.05 -4.35
N LEU A 39 10.37 22.64 -5.62
CA LEU A 39 10.28 23.57 -6.75
C LEU A 39 8.95 24.32 -6.82
N SER A 40 7.85 23.71 -6.35
CA SER A 40 6.57 24.43 -6.22
C SER A 40 6.69 25.61 -5.26
N ASP A 41 7.29 25.37 -4.10
CA ASP A 41 7.51 26.44 -3.11
C ASP A 41 8.44 27.54 -3.65
N LEU A 42 9.49 27.13 -4.39
CA LEU A 42 10.43 28.09 -4.99
C LEU A 42 9.75 28.99 -6.02
N ARG A 43 8.97 28.43 -6.98
CA ARG A 43 8.27 29.19 -8.01
C ARG A 43 7.27 30.20 -7.43
N TRP A 44 6.55 29.80 -6.34
CA TRP A 44 5.62 30.70 -5.66
C TRP A 44 6.32 31.88 -4.99
N LYS A 45 7.53 31.66 -4.45
CA LYS A 45 8.31 32.69 -3.77
C LYS A 45 9.03 33.63 -4.74
N SER A 46 9.58 33.09 -5.84
CA SER A 46 10.40 33.85 -6.77
C SER A 46 9.59 34.56 -7.86
N GLY A 47 8.49 33.94 -8.32
CA GLY A 47 7.70 34.42 -9.47
C GLY A 47 8.45 34.40 -10.82
N LYS A 48 9.66 33.79 -10.87
CA LYS A 48 10.49 33.78 -12.06
C LYS A 48 10.09 32.70 -13.04
N GLU A 49 10.11 33.01 -14.33
CA GLU A 49 9.77 32.08 -15.42
C GLU A 49 10.67 30.83 -15.40
N GLU A 50 11.97 30.99 -15.15
CA GLU A 50 12.91 29.88 -15.04
C GLU A 50 12.55 28.85 -13.96
N ASP A 51 11.99 29.30 -12.83
CA ASP A 51 11.56 28.40 -11.74
C ASP A 51 10.23 27.72 -12.06
N ILE A 52 9.37 28.35 -12.83
CA ILE A 52 8.15 27.74 -13.37
C ILE A 52 8.50 26.59 -14.32
N VAL A 53 9.39 26.84 -15.28
CA VAL A 53 9.84 25.82 -16.26
C VAL A 53 10.50 24.62 -15.55
N ARG A 54 11.34 24.88 -14.54
CA ARG A 54 11.97 23.81 -13.74
C ARG A 54 10.94 22.96 -12.99
N TRP A 55 9.92 23.60 -12.42
CA TRP A 55 8.83 22.87 -11.74
C TRP A 55 8.01 22.04 -12.73
N GLU A 56 7.65 22.58 -13.89
CA GLU A 56 6.90 21.84 -14.93
C GLU A 56 7.65 20.61 -15.39
N LYS A 57 8.98 20.73 -15.60
CA LYS A 57 9.84 19.60 -15.92
C LYS A 57 9.81 18.54 -14.82
N ALA A 58 9.97 18.93 -13.55
CA ALA A 58 9.94 18.00 -12.42
C ALA A 58 8.60 17.29 -12.30
N VAL A 59 7.47 17.98 -12.54
CA VAL A 59 6.13 17.37 -12.60
C VAL A 59 6.04 16.35 -13.74
N GLY A 60 6.59 16.67 -14.90
CA GLY A 60 6.67 15.75 -16.05
C GLY A 60 7.44 14.48 -15.69
N ASP A 61 8.67 14.63 -15.17
CA ASP A 61 9.54 13.52 -14.75
C ASP A 61 8.87 12.64 -13.68
N TRP A 62 8.20 13.24 -12.70
CA TRP A 62 7.45 12.51 -11.67
C TRP A 62 6.25 11.74 -12.27
N LYS A 63 5.46 12.37 -13.15
CA LYS A 63 4.32 11.72 -13.82
C LYS A 63 4.79 10.55 -14.67
N GLU A 64 5.84 10.72 -15.47
CA GLU A 64 6.40 9.68 -16.32
C GLU A 64 6.92 8.49 -15.48
N PHE A 65 7.65 8.77 -14.41
CA PHE A 65 8.19 7.73 -13.53
C PHE A 65 7.10 7.01 -12.74
N SER A 66 6.17 7.76 -12.18
CA SER A 66 5.05 7.19 -11.41
C SER A 66 4.04 6.51 -12.30
N GLY A 67 3.90 6.99 -13.54
CA GLY A 67 2.86 6.66 -14.48
C GLY A 67 1.48 7.20 -14.08
N PHE A 68 1.42 8.14 -13.15
CA PHE A 68 0.18 8.74 -12.69
C PHE A 68 -0.61 9.38 -13.85
N GLY A 69 -1.79 8.84 -14.11
CA GLY A 69 -2.68 9.30 -15.19
C GLY A 69 -2.48 8.60 -16.55
N TYR A 70 -1.60 7.61 -16.64
CA TYR A 70 -1.41 6.80 -17.84
C TYR A 70 -1.96 5.39 -17.67
N PRO A 71 -2.74 4.84 -18.64
CA PRO A 71 -3.18 3.45 -18.62
C PRO A 71 -1.99 2.48 -18.64
N GLY A 72 -1.95 1.53 -17.73
CA GLY A 72 -0.91 0.48 -17.72
C GLY A 72 0.23 0.70 -16.73
N ASP A 73 0.03 1.41 -15.72
CA ASP A 73 0.95 2.06 -14.83
C ASP A 73 1.63 1.22 -13.76
N LYS A 74 2.94 1.39 -13.63
CA LYS A 74 3.83 0.54 -12.84
C LYS A 74 3.63 0.63 -11.33
N PHE A 75 3.26 1.81 -10.80
CA PHE A 75 3.00 2.02 -9.37
C PHE A 75 1.51 1.97 -9.04
N TYR A 76 0.68 2.39 -9.99
CA TYR A 76 -0.77 2.45 -9.82
C TYR A 76 -1.48 1.20 -10.36
N LEU A 77 -0.74 0.13 -10.71
CA LEU A 77 -1.32 -1.17 -11.03
C LEU A 77 -2.35 -1.60 -9.99
N PHE A 78 -2.04 -1.40 -8.72
CA PHE A 78 -2.92 -1.75 -7.58
C PHE A 78 -4.14 -0.82 -7.44
N GLU A 79 -4.24 0.28 -8.19
CA GLU A 79 -5.45 1.11 -8.32
C GLU A 79 -6.25 0.82 -9.59
N ASN A 80 -5.69 0.01 -10.49
CA ASN A 80 -6.34 -0.32 -11.75
C ASN A 80 -7.61 -1.14 -11.51
N GLU A 81 -8.70 -0.77 -12.17
CA GLU A 81 -10.01 -1.37 -11.95
C GLU A 81 -10.07 -2.86 -12.34
N ASP A 82 -9.35 -3.28 -13.39
CA ASP A 82 -9.33 -4.70 -13.79
C ASP A 82 -8.53 -5.54 -12.78
N PHE A 83 -7.39 -5.03 -12.27
CA PHE A 83 -6.66 -5.68 -11.18
C PHE A 83 -7.56 -5.82 -9.94
N LEU A 84 -8.27 -4.75 -9.59
CA LEU A 84 -9.16 -4.74 -8.44
C LEU A 84 -10.39 -5.64 -8.64
N ALA A 85 -10.89 -5.76 -9.87
CA ALA A 85 -11.98 -6.68 -10.23
C ALA A 85 -11.51 -8.14 -10.12
N GLU A 86 -10.31 -8.47 -10.66
CA GLU A 86 -9.75 -9.81 -10.52
C GLU A 86 -9.47 -10.18 -9.07
N LEU A 87 -8.92 -9.25 -8.28
CA LEU A 87 -8.75 -9.45 -6.84
C LEU A 87 -10.09 -9.74 -6.16
N SER A 88 -11.15 -8.99 -6.50
CA SER A 88 -12.49 -9.17 -5.95
C SER A 88 -13.14 -10.50 -6.36
N ALA A 89 -12.80 -11.01 -7.55
CA ALA A 89 -13.21 -12.32 -8.03
C ALA A 89 -12.42 -13.48 -7.38
N GLY A 90 -11.43 -13.19 -6.56
CA GLY A 90 -10.60 -14.20 -5.90
C GLY A 90 -9.45 -14.73 -6.79
N GLY A 91 -9.02 -13.97 -7.80
CA GLY A 91 -7.92 -14.33 -8.66
C GLY A 91 -6.61 -14.54 -7.88
N ARG A 92 -6.03 -15.74 -7.99
CA ARG A 92 -4.91 -16.19 -7.14
C ARG A 92 -3.67 -15.29 -7.25
N GLU A 93 -3.32 -14.89 -8.46
CA GLU A 93 -2.13 -14.04 -8.67
C GLU A 93 -2.37 -12.62 -8.17
N ALA A 94 -3.59 -12.08 -8.34
CA ALA A 94 -3.97 -10.79 -7.79
C ALA A 94 -3.94 -10.81 -6.25
N GLN A 95 -4.38 -11.91 -5.60
CA GLN A 95 -4.28 -12.08 -4.16
C GLN A 95 -2.81 -12.06 -3.69
N LYS A 96 -1.95 -12.86 -4.32
CA LYS A 96 -0.50 -12.90 -3.97
C LYS A 96 0.14 -11.53 -4.11
N MET A 97 -0.15 -10.81 -5.20
CA MET A 97 0.37 -9.46 -5.42
C MET A 97 -0.12 -8.47 -4.37
N ALA A 98 -1.42 -8.51 -4.03
CA ALA A 98 -2.00 -7.64 -3.02
C ALA A 98 -1.40 -7.91 -1.62
N VAL A 99 -1.28 -9.18 -1.21
CA VAL A 99 -0.63 -9.57 0.04
C VAL A 99 0.81 -9.09 0.08
N LYS A 100 1.57 -9.33 -1.00
CA LYS A 100 2.98 -8.90 -1.09
C LYS A 100 3.13 -7.39 -1.01
N PHE A 101 2.28 -6.63 -1.69
CA PHE A 101 2.28 -5.17 -1.60
C PHE A 101 2.05 -4.68 -0.15
N LEU A 102 1.12 -5.31 0.56
CA LEU A 102 0.83 -4.98 1.97
C LEU A 102 1.98 -5.37 2.91
N GLU A 103 2.70 -6.47 2.65
CA GLU A 103 3.90 -6.87 3.40
C GLU A 103 5.05 -5.87 3.24
N PHE A 104 5.25 -5.35 2.03
CA PHE A 104 6.23 -4.29 1.79
C PHE A 104 5.87 -2.99 2.49
N ASP A 105 4.59 -2.78 2.80
CA ASP A 105 4.07 -1.58 3.44
C ASP A 105 4.66 -0.29 2.86
N PRO A 106 4.63 -0.09 1.53
CA PRO A 106 5.31 1.02 0.91
C PRO A 106 4.70 2.35 1.36
N TYR A 107 5.57 3.35 1.54
CA TYR A 107 5.14 4.70 1.90
C TYR A 107 5.50 5.68 0.78
N TYR A 108 4.52 6.09 0.01
CA TYR A 108 4.60 7.09 -1.06
C TYR A 108 3.24 7.76 -1.26
N TYR A 109 3.20 8.81 -2.10
CA TYR A 109 1.95 9.53 -2.40
C TYR A 109 0.82 8.56 -2.80
N ARG A 110 -0.32 8.65 -2.13
CA ARG A 110 -1.51 7.78 -2.28
C ARG A 110 -1.35 6.31 -1.86
N SER A 111 -0.20 5.85 -1.39
CA SER A 111 -0.04 4.43 -0.98
C SER A 111 -1.07 3.98 0.07
N GLY A 112 -1.49 4.88 0.97
CA GLY A 112 -2.56 4.60 1.93
C GLY A 112 -3.92 4.32 1.27
N TYR A 113 -4.29 5.05 0.21
CA TYR A 113 -5.51 4.77 -0.56
C TYR A 113 -5.45 3.43 -1.27
N ILE A 114 -4.29 3.08 -1.84
CA ILE A 114 -4.06 1.78 -2.48
C ILE A 114 -4.24 0.66 -1.45
N LYS A 115 -3.55 0.75 -0.30
CA LYS A 115 -3.69 -0.22 0.80
C LYS A 115 -5.14 -0.38 1.23
N ALA A 116 -5.87 0.73 1.41
CA ALA A 116 -7.29 0.69 1.77
C ALA A 116 -8.13 -0.07 0.74
N LYS A 117 -7.94 0.18 -0.56
CA LYS A 117 -8.64 -0.52 -1.64
C LYS A 117 -8.36 -2.03 -1.63
N LEU A 118 -7.10 -2.43 -1.42
CA LEU A 118 -6.70 -3.84 -1.34
C LEU A 118 -7.31 -4.52 -0.11
N LEU A 119 -7.20 -3.90 1.07
CA LEU A 119 -7.73 -4.44 2.33
C LEU A 119 -9.24 -4.65 2.29
N VAL A 120 -10.00 -3.71 1.68
CA VAL A 120 -11.45 -3.86 1.49
C VAL A 120 -11.80 -5.10 0.65
N ARG A 121 -11.01 -5.40 -0.38
CA ARG A 121 -11.26 -6.56 -1.24
C ARG A 121 -10.84 -7.86 -0.57
N LEU A 122 -9.64 -7.89 0.03
CA LEU A 122 -9.14 -9.05 0.76
C LEU A 122 -10.06 -9.46 1.93
N LYS A 123 -10.75 -8.49 2.54
CA LYS A 123 -11.75 -8.77 3.59
C LYS A 123 -12.90 -9.65 3.09
N ASN A 124 -13.26 -9.56 1.80
CA ASN A 124 -14.48 -10.14 1.24
C ASN A 124 -14.24 -11.40 0.39
N ILE A 125 -13.01 -11.87 0.27
CA ILE A 125 -12.66 -13.04 -0.54
C ILE A 125 -12.11 -14.17 0.33
N LYS A 126 -12.17 -15.40 -0.17
CA LYS A 126 -11.55 -16.55 0.49
C LYS A 126 -10.04 -16.51 0.30
N LEU A 127 -9.32 -16.52 1.40
CA LEU A 127 -7.85 -16.57 1.45
C LEU A 127 -7.38 -17.99 1.81
N SER A 128 -6.19 -18.35 1.37
CA SER A 128 -5.51 -19.56 1.89
C SER A 128 -5.01 -19.29 3.32
N ASP A 129 -4.78 -20.36 4.10
CA ASP A 129 -4.24 -20.25 5.46
C ASP A 129 -2.90 -19.52 5.47
N THR A 130 -2.06 -19.77 4.45
CA THR A 130 -0.76 -19.10 4.29
C THR A 130 -0.92 -17.60 4.08
N GLU A 131 -1.82 -17.17 3.20
CA GLU A 131 -2.07 -15.76 2.94
C GLU A 131 -2.72 -15.06 4.15
N ALA A 132 -3.64 -15.75 4.83
CA ALA A 132 -4.25 -15.26 6.05
C ALA A 132 -3.20 -15.04 7.16
N GLU A 133 -2.23 -15.99 7.35
CA GLU A 133 -1.15 -15.80 8.34
C GLU A 133 -0.21 -14.66 7.96
N ARG A 134 0.16 -14.53 6.69
CA ARG A 134 0.95 -13.40 6.20
C ARG A 134 0.25 -12.07 6.48
N LEU A 135 -1.05 -11.98 6.23
CA LEU A 135 -1.84 -10.78 6.52
C LEU A 135 -1.99 -10.51 8.02
N ARG A 136 -2.08 -11.54 8.87
CA ARG A 136 -2.02 -11.37 10.33
C ARG A 136 -0.71 -10.73 10.77
N GLN A 137 0.42 -11.15 10.17
CA GLN A 137 1.70 -10.50 10.43
C GLN A 137 1.73 -9.04 9.94
N VAL A 138 1.15 -8.76 8.76
CA VAL A 138 1.00 -7.38 8.26
C VAL A 138 0.21 -6.51 9.24
N VAL A 139 -0.88 -7.03 9.83
CA VAL A 139 -1.65 -6.30 10.85
C VAL A 139 -0.80 -6.01 12.09
N CYS A 140 -0.05 -6.98 12.60
CA CYS A 140 0.87 -6.76 13.73
C CYS A 140 1.87 -5.64 13.42
N ASN A 141 2.51 -5.69 12.24
CA ASN A 141 3.47 -4.68 11.80
C ASN A 141 2.82 -3.29 11.67
N ALA A 142 1.56 -3.24 11.17
CA ALA A 142 0.82 -1.99 11.04
C ALA A 142 0.47 -1.37 12.40
N ILE A 143 0.17 -2.19 13.42
CA ILE A 143 -0.09 -1.72 14.79
C ILE A 143 1.14 -1.00 15.33
N VAL A 144 2.31 -1.64 15.31
CA VAL A 144 3.55 -1.11 15.92
C VAL A 144 4.27 -0.07 15.07
N SER A 145 3.83 0.15 13.84
CA SER A 145 4.45 1.11 12.93
C SER A 145 4.41 2.54 13.47
N ARG A 146 5.54 3.24 13.44
CA ARG A 146 5.61 4.67 13.78
C ARG A 146 5.10 5.60 12.68
N GLN A 147 4.91 5.08 11.47
CA GLN A 147 4.38 5.86 10.36
C GLN A 147 2.87 6.14 10.53
N PRO A 148 2.39 7.33 10.11
CA PRO A 148 0.96 7.59 10.02
C PRO A 148 0.28 6.58 9.09
N LYS A 149 -0.87 6.05 9.54
CA LYS A 149 -1.67 5.08 8.79
C LYS A 149 -3.14 5.49 8.81
N SER A 150 -3.49 6.43 7.94
CA SER A 150 -4.89 6.87 7.77
C SER A 150 -5.81 5.73 7.35
N GLU A 151 -5.24 4.72 6.69
CA GLU A 151 -5.91 3.50 6.25
C GLU A 151 -6.10 2.45 7.37
N PHE A 152 -5.65 2.71 8.61
CA PHE A 152 -5.56 1.69 9.67
C PHE A 152 -6.91 0.99 9.97
N LYS A 153 -8.02 1.71 9.89
CA LYS A 153 -9.37 1.13 10.07
C LYS A 153 -9.65 -0.07 9.13
N TYR A 154 -9.03 -0.11 7.95
CA TYR A 154 -9.20 -1.22 7.01
C TYR A 154 -8.40 -2.46 7.41
N TYR A 155 -7.24 -2.29 8.09
CA TYR A 155 -6.52 -3.40 8.72
C TYR A 155 -7.37 -4.05 9.82
N ALA A 156 -7.99 -3.24 10.70
CA ALA A 156 -8.90 -3.77 11.72
C ALA A 156 -10.09 -4.52 11.08
N ARG A 157 -10.70 -3.96 10.03
CA ARG A 157 -11.81 -4.61 9.31
C ARG A 157 -11.43 -5.92 8.63
N LEU A 158 -10.18 -6.08 8.20
CA LEU A 158 -9.69 -7.32 7.61
C LEU A 158 -9.75 -8.48 8.61
N LEU A 159 -9.66 -8.21 9.91
CA LEU A 159 -9.73 -9.23 10.98
C LEU A 159 -11.03 -10.02 10.99
N LYS A 160 -12.10 -9.49 10.39
CA LYS A 160 -13.35 -10.24 10.17
C LYS A 160 -13.12 -11.51 9.33
N ASN A 161 -12.17 -11.46 8.40
CA ASN A 161 -11.85 -12.57 7.48
C ASN A 161 -10.70 -13.46 7.99
N ILE A 162 -9.66 -12.85 8.59
CA ILE A 162 -8.43 -13.57 8.93
C ILE A 162 -8.24 -13.80 10.44
N GLY A 163 -9.09 -13.22 11.30
CA GLY A 163 -8.97 -13.35 12.75
C GLY A 163 -9.25 -14.77 13.22
N THR A 164 -8.40 -15.29 14.14
CA THR A 164 -8.61 -16.54 14.86
C THR A 164 -8.48 -16.28 16.35
N PRO A 165 -9.04 -17.15 17.23
CA PRO A 165 -8.89 -17.00 18.68
C PRO A 165 -7.41 -16.88 19.10
N GLU A 166 -6.53 -17.69 18.51
CA GLU A 166 -5.09 -17.70 18.80
C GLU A 166 -4.43 -16.40 18.36
N PHE A 167 -4.88 -15.83 17.22
CA PHE A 167 -4.37 -14.53 16.78
C PHE A 167 -4.80 -13.40 17.71
N PHE A 168 -6.04 -13.38 18.19
CA PHE A 168 -6.49 -12.39 19.16
C PHE A 168 -5.78 -12.51 20.48
N GLN A 169 -5.50 -13.73 20.97
CA GLN A 169 -4.65 -13.94 22.14
C GLN A 169 -3.24 -13.40 21.91
N ARG A 170 -2.65 -13.61 20.72
CA ARG A 170 -1.36 -13.03 20.36
C ARG A 170 -1.38 -11.50 20.37
N LEU A 171 -2.46 -10.87 19.87
CA LEU A 171 -2.61 -9.41 19.93
C LEU A 171 -2.74 -8.86 21.35
N GLN A 172 -3.48 -9.54 22.23
CA GLN A 172 -3.58 -9.14 23.66
C GLN A 172 -2.23 -9.14 24.35
N ASN A 173 -1.34 -10.06 23.97
CA ASN A 173 0.02 -10.18 24.52
C ASN A 173 1.07 -9.37 23.73
N LEU A 174 0.65 -8.62 22.70
CA LEU A 174 1.57 -7.84 21.89
C LEU A 174 2.15 -6.69 22.69
N ALA A 175 3.47 -6.73 22.90
CA ALA A 175 4.19 -5.62 23.52
C ALA A 175 4.19 -4.42 22.57
N VAL A 176 3.52 -3.34 22.96
CA VAL A 176 3.47 -2.09 22.19
C VAL A 176 4.10 -0.95 22.98
N PRO A 177 4.78 0.00 22.30
CA PRO A 177 5.27 1.20 22.99
C PRO A 177 4.14 2.01 23.61
N GLU A 178 4.47 2.77 24.67
CA GLU A 178 3.57 3.71 25.35
C GLU A 178 3.26 4.96 24.46
N ILE A 179 2.93 4.72 23.20
CA ILE A 179 2.60 5.76 22.22
C ILE A 179 1.09 5.72 21.98
N PRO A 180 0.35 6.81 22.27
CA PRO A 180 -1.12 6.80 22.27
C PRO A 180 -1.76 6.25 20.97
N TYR A 181 -1.28 6.64 19.81
CA TYR A 181 -1.85 6.18 18.55
C TYR A 181 -1.55 4.69 18.26
N ILE A 182 -0.45 4.12 18.78
CA ILE A 182 -0.15 2.69 18.65
C ILE A 182 -1.08 1.88 19.57
N LYS A 183 -1.29 2.35 20.81
CA LYS A 183 -2.29 1.74 21.71
C LYS A 183 -3.69 1.77 21.12
N SER A 184 -4.12 2.91 20.59
CA SER A 184 -5.42 3.04 19.92
C SER A 184 -5.58 2.09 18.73
N ARG A 185 -4.52 1.83 17.95
CA ARG A 185 -4.55 0.83 16.88
C ARG A 185 -4.74 -0.60 17.41
N LEU A 186 -4.05 -0.96 18.49
CA LEU A 186 -4.22 -2.26 19.11
C LEU A 186 -5.65 -2.43 19.65
N GLU A 187 -6.16 -1.45 20.35
CA GLU A 187 -7.55 -1.42 20.84
C GLU A 187 -8.56 -1.58 19.70
N CYS A 188 -8.37 -0.86 18.59
CA CYS A 188 -9.19 -1.01 17.38
C CYS A 188 -9.24 -2.47 16.87
N CYS A 189 -8.10 -3.17 16.91
CA CYS A 189 -8.03 -4.57 16.47
C CYS A 189 -8.68 -5.54 17.46
N LEU A 190 -8.73 -5.21 18.74
CA LEU A 190 -9.31 -6.06 19.79
C LEU A 190 -10.83 -5.87 19.97
N GLN A 191 -11.40 -4.80 19.42
CA GLN A 191 -12.83 -4.49 19.56
C GLN A 191 -13.62 -4.86 18.31
N PRO A 192 -14.53 -5.86 18.37
CA PRO A 192 -15.30 -6.33 17.21
C PRO A 192 -16.14 -5.25 16.52
N VAL A 193 -16.52 -4.18 17.23
CA VAL A 193 -17.29 -3.06 16.67
C VAL A 193 -16.59 -2.37 15.50
N TYR A 194 -15.28 -2.42 15.43
CA TYR A 194 -14.50 -1.83 14.34
C TYR A 194 -14.33 -2.72 13.11
N TRP A 195 -14.79 -4.00 13.17
CA TRP A 195 -14.66 -4.95 12.05
C TRP A 195 -15.84 -4.91 11.06
N GLN A 196 -16.82 -4.06 11.32
CA GLN A 196 -18.03 -3.89 10.48
C GLN A 196 -17.73 -3.17 9.16
#